data_1919ee05e135f4808367bc511317d259
#
_entry.id   1919ee05e135f4808367bc511317d259
#
_cell.length_a   1.000
_cell.length_b   1.000
_cell.length_c   1.000
_cell.angle_alpha   90.00
_cell.angle_beta   90.00
_cell.angle_gamma   90.00
#
_symmetry.space_group_name_H-M   'P 1'
#
loop_
_entity.id
_entity.type
_entity.pdbx_description
1 polymer ?
#
loop_
_entity_poly.entity_id
_entity_poly.type
_entity_poly.pdbx_seq_one_letter_code
_entity_poly.pdbx_strand_id
1 'polypeptide(L)'
;LNRKKLLNDAIQSLKKGINDFSVSRKKLEADYSINVNTREYKESFICNIHQKASTSSSSHMNEYFRNNPDKWREYHSIREENKKEWTEDPINEIAKRLNENKHQVIADLGCGMNQLKTLVNSYSQWYSFDHYSDDETVIKADISDLKEYLQDNSVDAAVFCMSLWGTNYMDYIKESCRYLKRGGIVYIAEPKDKINQSELIGGALGIGFKL
;
A
#
# COMPACT_ATOMS: atom_id res chain seq x y z
N LEU A 1 -0.64 39.86 3.91
CA LEU A 1 -1.49 38.75 4.38
C LEU A 1 -0.60 37.60 4.86
N ASN A 2 -0.87 37.11 6.08
CA ASN A 2 -0.01 36.19 6.78
C ASN A 2 -0.08 34.78 6.10
N ARG A 3 1.02 34.36 5.44
CA ARG A 3 1.14 33.05 4.76
C ARG A 3 0.68 31.87 5.63
N LYS A 4 0.92 31.96 6.95
CA LYS A 4 0.52 30.96 7.93
C LYS A 4 -1.02 30.86 8.09
N LYS A 5 -1.73 31.98 7.94
CA LYS A 5 -3.21 32.01 7.97
C LYS A 5 -3.80 31.40 6.70
N LEU A 6 -3.24 31.74 5.52
CA LEU A 6 -3.66 31.13 4.23
C LEU A 6 -3.43 29.63 4.19
N LEU A 7 -2.30 29.17 4.72
CA LEU A 7 -1.99 27.75 4.80
C LEU A 7 -2.97 27.02 5.77
N ASN A 8 -3.26 27.61 6.92
CA ASN A 8 -4.22 27.06 7.87
C ASN A 8 -5.66 27.06 7.32
N ASP A 9 -6.06 28.11 6.60
CA ASP A 9 -7.37 28.18 5.97
C ASP A 9 -7.48 27.15 4.82
N ALA A 10 -6.42 26.95 4.04
CA ALA A 10 -6.33 25.90 3.03
C ALA A 10 -6.38 24.49 3.65
N ILE A 11 -5.63 24.24 4.74
CA ILE A 11 -5.66 22.99 5.49
C ILE A 11 -7.06 22.76 6.10
N GLN A 12 -7.72 23.77 6.64
CA GLN A 12 -9.09 23.66 7.16
C GLN A 12 -10.12 23.42 6.05
N SER A 13 -9.93 24.04 4.88
CA SER A 13 -10.77 23.79 3.70
C SER A 13 -10.54 22.38 3.13
N LEU A 14 -9.30 21.89 3.12
CA LEU A 14 -8.97 20.51 2.80
C LEU A 14 -9.59 19.53 3.81
N LYS A 15 -9.57 19.84 5.10
CA LYS A 15 -10.23 19.03 6.15
C LYS A 15 -11.77 19.06 6.06
N LYS A 16 -12.35 20.17 5.63
CA LYS A 16 -13.81 20.33 5.45
C LYS A 16 -14.32 19.76 4.12
N GLY A 17 -13.46 19.79 3.09
CA GLY A 17 -13.75 19.30 1.74
C GLY A 17 -13.40 17.82 1.52
N ILE A 18 -13.25 17.02 2.58
CA ILE A 18 -12.88 15.59 2.52
C ILE A 18 -13.78 14.75 1.59
N ASN A 19 -14.94 15.26 1.21
CA ASN A 19 -15.87 14.57 0.30
C ASN A 19 -15.85 15.08 -1.16
N ASP A 20 -15.09 16.11 -1.50
CA ASP A 20 -15.13 16.71 -2.84
C ASP A 20 -13.71 16.89 -3.43
N PHE A 21 -13.00 15.76 -3.59
CA PHE A 21 -11.63 15.71 -4.10
C PHE A 21 -11.52 15.71 -5.63
N SER A 22 -12.36 16.49 -6.32
CA SER A 22 -12.19 16.74 -7.76
C SER A 22 -11.21 17.87 -8.09
N VAL A 23 -10.51 18.41 -7.06
CA VAL A 23 -9.56 19.52 -7.26
C VAL A 23 -8.24 18.96 -7.76
N SER A 24 -7.94 19.18 -9.04
CA SER A 24 -6.66 18.79 -9.63
C SER A 24 -5.50 19.58 -9.00
N ARG A 25 -4.27 18.99 -9.01
CA ARG A 25 -3.02 19.65 -8.57
C ARG A 25 -2.90 21.06 -9.13
N LYS A 26 -3.18 21.27 -10.44
CA LYS A 26 -3.16 22.59 -11.09
C LYS A 26 -4.14 23.59 -10.49
N LYS A 27 -5.31 23.11 -10.07
CA LYS A 27 -6.34 23.96 -9.45
C LYS A 27 -5.91 24.39 -8.04
N LEU A 28 -5.30 23.50 -7.25
CA LEU A 28 -4.72 23.84 -5.94
C LEU A 28 -3.60 24.87 -6.07
N GLU A 29 -2.72 24.73 -7.05
CA GLU A 29 -1.65 25.69 -7.33
C GLU A 29 -2.21 27.06 -7.74
N ALA A 30 -3.27 27.10 -8.55
CA ALA A 30 -3.89 28.33 -9.03
C ALA A 30 -4.76 29.02 -7.96
N ASP A 31 -5.60 28.27 -7.24
CA ASP A 31 -6.59 28.82 -6.30
C ASP A 31 -5.97 29.27 -4.97
N TYR A 32 -4.89 28.60 -4.52
CA TYR A 32 -4.29 28.83 -3.20
C TYR A 32 -2.82 29.24 -3.26
N SER A 33 -2.22 29.36 -4.43
CA SER A 33 -0.76 29.57 -4.60
C SER A 33 0.06 28.51 -3.82
N ILE A 34 -0.45 27.29 -3.73
CA ILE A 34 0.21 26.18 -3.03
C ILE A 34 1.27 25.59 -3.96
N ASN A 35 2.52 25.68 -3.56
CA ASN A 35 3.59 24.98 -4.26
C ASN A 35 3.60 23.50 -3.83
N VAL A 36 3.07 22.63 -4.69
CA VAL A 36 2.98 21.18 -4.44
C VAL A 36 4.34 20.46 -4.41
N ASN A 37 5.43 21.18 -4.73
CA ASN A 37 6.79 20.64 -4.61
C ASN A 37 7.41 20.93 -3.24
N THR A 38 6.74 21.66 -2.35
CA THR A 38 7.27 21.89 -1.00
C THR A 38 7.22 20.63 -0.16
N ARG A 39 8.15 20.51 0.77
CA ARG A 39 8.21 19.43 1.73
C ARG A 39 6.92 19.37 2.56
N GLU A 40 6.43 20.51 3.03
CA GLU A 40 5.22 20.63 3.85
C GLU A 40 3.98 20.11 3.12
N TYR A 41 3.86 20.38 1.81
CA TYR A 41 2.76 19.84 1.00
C TYR A 41 2.85 18.32 0.91
N LYS A 42 4.02 17.78 0.58
CA LYS A 42 4.24 16.35 0.42
C LYS A 42 3.97 15.58 1.72
N GLU A 43 4.47 16.08 2.84
CA GLU A 43 4.23 15.51 4.17
C GLU A 43 2.72 15.52 4.52
N SER A 44 2.04 16.64 4.28
CA SER A 44 0.60 16.76 4.51
C SER A 44 -0.21 15.82 3.61
N PHE A 45 0.17 15.71 2.34
CA PHE A 45 -0.49 14.83 1.39
C PHE A 45 -0.37 13.35 1.82
N ILE A 46 0.83 12.90 2.16
CA ILE A 46 1.08 11.52 2.65
C ILE A 46 0.28 11.28 3.94
N CYS A 47 0.32 12.22 4.89
CA CYS A 47 -0.43 12.09 6.15
C CYS A 47 -1.95 11.93 5.90
N ASN A 48 -2.51 12.70 4.97
CA ASN A 48 -3.93 12.64 4.62
C ASN A 48 -4.31 11.28 3.98
N ILE A 49 -3.48 10.76 3.08
CA ILE A 49 -3.70 9.41 2.50
C ILE A 49 -3.59 8.33 3.58
N HIS A 50 -2.58 8.41 4.45
CA HIS A 50 -2.42 7.46 5.56
C HIS A 50 -3.59 7.51 6.54
N GLN A 51 -4.06 8.70 6.90
CA GLN A 51 -5.23 8.85 7.77
C GLN A 51 -6.48 8.25 7.13
N LYS A 52 -6.71 8.52 5.83
CA LYS A 52 -7.84 7.94 5.10
C LYS A 52 -7.73 6.42 5.08
N ALA A 53 -6.58 5.88 4.73
CA ALA A 53 -6.37 4.43 4.64
C ALA A 53 -6.55 3.75 6.01
N SER A 54 -6.03 4.32 7.11
CA SER A 54 -6.15 3.74 8.46
C SER A 54 -7.57 3.76 9.04
N THR A 55 -8.45 4.61 8.50
CA THR A 55 -9.84 4.76 8.97
C THR A 55 -10.89 4.19 8.02
N SER A 56 -10.47 3.61 6.90
CA SER A 56 -11.33 3.04 5.86
C SER A 56 -11.09 1.54 5.69
N SER A 57 -12.07 0.85 5.08
CA SER A 57 -11.85 -0.52 4.60
C SER A 57 -11.04 -0.54 3.32
N SER A 58 -10.46 -1.70 2.99
CA SER A 58 -9.75 -1.92 1.72
C SER A 58 -10.63 -1.65 0.50
N SER A 59 -11.89 -2.07 0.52
CA SER A 59 -12.83 -1.84 -0.57
C SER A 59 -13.07 -0.35 -0.81
N HIS A 60 -13.19 0.45 0.25
CA HIS A 60 -13.31 1.90 0.12
C HIS A 60 -12.05 2.54 -0.47
N MET A 61 -10.86 2.10 -0.06
CA MET A 61 -9.59 2.58 -0.61
C MET A 61 -9.40 2.14 -2.07
N ASN A 62 -9.84 0.93 -2.42
CA ASN A 62 -9.83 0.43 -3.79
C ASN A 62 -10.69 1.31 -4.70
N GLU A 63 -11.92 1.61 -4.29
CA GLU A 63 -12.81 2.53 -5.01
C GLU A 63 -12.21 3.95 -5.09
N TYR A 64 -11.67 4.44 -3.98
CA TYR A 64 -11.04 5.76 -3.94
C TYR A 64 -9.92 5.92 -4.95
N PHE A 65 -8.96 5.00 -5.02
CA PHE A 65 -7.84 5.11 -5.95
C PHE A 65 -8.23 4.82 -7.40
N ARG A 66 -9.20 3.95 -7.64
CA ARG A 66 -9.77 3.73 -8.99
C ARG A 66 -10.43 5.00 -9.53
N ASN A 67 -11.13 5.75 -8.69
CA ASN A 67 -11.77 7.01 -9.06
C ASN A 67 -10.81 8.20 -9.07
N ASN A 68 -9.64 8.09 -8.42
CA ASN A 68 -8.65 9.14 -8.30
C ASN A 68 -7.23 8.63 -8.62
N PRO A 69 -6.96 8.17 -9.87
CA PRO A 69 -5.67 7.58 -10.23
C PRO A 69 -4.49 8.55 -10.04
N ASP A 70 -4.72 9.86 -10.22
CA ASP A 70 -3.69 10.88 -9.98
C ASP A 70 -3.24 10.92 -8.52
N LYS A 71 -4.14 10.61 -7.57
CA LYS A 71 -3.79 10.54 -6.15
C LYS A 71 -2.92 9.32 -5.83
N TRP A 72 -3.15 8.23 -6.50
CA TRP A 72 -2.29 7.05 -6.39
C TRP A 72 -0.89 7.35 -6.94
N ARG A 73 -0.78 7.97 -8.14
CA ARG A 73 0.50 8.36 -8.75
C ARG A 73 1.28 9.32 -7.87
N GLU A 74 0.60 10.36 -7.38
CA GLU A 74 1.20 11.37 -6.51
C GLU A 74 1.70 10.75 -5.20
N TYR A 75 0.91 9.87 -4.58
CA TYR A 75 1.28 9.13 -3.38
C TYR A 75 2.56 8.33 -3.59
N HIS A 76 2.63 7.51 -4.63
CA HIS A 76 3.80 6.69 -4.90
C HIS A 76 5.01 7.51 -5.34
N SER A 77 4.83 8.59 -6.10
CA SER A 77 5.92 9.50 -6.46
C SER A 77 6.58 10.12 -5.22
N ILE A 78 5.78 10.61 -4.27
CA ILE A 78 6.31 11.17 -3.03
C ILE A 78 6.98 10.09 -2.18
N ARG A 79 6.41 8.90 -2.12
CA ARG A 79 7.04 7.78 -1.40
C ARG A 79 8.40 7.40 -1.96
N GLU A 80 8.55 7.33 -3.29
CA GLU A 80 9.83 7.04 -3.93
C GLU A 80 10.89 8.13 -3.63
N GLU A 81 10.48 9.39 -3.51
CA GLU A 81 11.39 10.45 -3.05
C GLU A 81 11.81 10.22 -1.59
N ASN A 82 10.86 9.92 -0.70
CA ASN A 82 11.12 9.72 0.72
C ASN A 82 12.00 8.48 0.98
N LYS A 83 11.89 7.43 0.16
CA LYS A 83 12.73 6.23 0.25
C LYS A 83 14.23 6.53 0.15
N LYS A 84 14.61 7.59 -0.56
CA LYS A 84 16.02 7.98 -0.68
C LYS A 84 16.66 8.40 0.64
N GLU A 85 15.84 8.77 1.62
CA GLU A 85 16.28 9.14 2.97
C GLU A 85 16.27 7.95 3.96
N TRP A 86 15.77 6.78 3.55
CA TRP A 86 15.69 5.61 4.41
C TRP A 86 17.07 4.94 4.55
N THR A 87 17.38 4.50 5.75
CA THR A 87 18.60 3.74 6.02
C THR A 87 18.53 2.32 5.46
N GLU A 88 17.32 1.76 5.40
CA GLU A 88 17.04 0.42 4.87
C GLU A 88 15.72 0.44 4.10
N ASP A 89 15.72 -0.15 2.90
CA ASP A 89 14.47 -0.37 2.15
C ASP A 89 13.96 -1.79 2.41
N PRO A 90 12.77 -1.96 3.01
CA PRO A 90 12.21 -3.27 3.33
C PRO A 90 12.00 -4.16 2.09
N ILE A 91 11.84 -3.57 0.92
CA ILE A 91 11.72 -4.30 -0.36
C ILE A 91 13.01 -5.12 -0.62
N ASN A 92 14.18 -4.56 -0.35
CA ASN A 92 15.46 -5.25 -0.55
C ASN A 92 15.61 -6.45 0.39
N GLU A 93 15.20 -6.31 1.65
CA GLU A 93 15.27 -7.42 2.62
C GLU A 93 14.29 -8.55 2.23
N ILE A 94 13.07 -8.21 1.80
CA ILE A 94 12.11 -9.20 1.30
C ILE A 94 12.65 -9.88 0.04
N ALA A 95 13.19 -9.13 -0.92
CA ALA A 95 13.76 -9.67 -2.16
C ALA A 95 14.88 -10.66 -1.87
N LYS A 96 15.77 -10.34 -0.92
CA LYS A 96 16.84 -11.22 -0.46
C LYS A 96 16.27 -12.55 0.05
N ARG A 97 15.28 -12.51 0.95
CA ARG A 97 14.64 -13.70 1.52
C ARG A 97 13.93 -14.54 0.46
N LEU A 98 13.24 -13.91 -0.49
CA LEU A 98 12.59 -14.61 -1.60
C LEU A 98 13.61 -15.31 -2.50
N ASN A 99 14.75 -14.67 -2.78
CA ASN A 99 15.83 -15.26 -3.57
C ASN A 99 16.51 -16.45 -2.86
N GLU A 100 16.67 -16.36 -1.53
CA GLU A 100 17.24 -17.45 -0.71
C GLU A 100 16.31 -18.67 -0.66
N ASN A 101 14.99 -18.46 -0.54
CA ASN A 101 14.01 -19.54 -0.36
C ASN A 101 13.46 -20.12 -1.69
N LYS A 102 13.68 -19.43 -2.82
CA LYS A 102 13.34 -19.92 -4.19
C LYS A 102 11.88 -20.37 -4.37
N HIS A 103 10.94 -19.53 -3.95
CA HIS A 103 9.52 -19.79 -4.16
C HIS A 103 9.16 -19.82 -5.65
N GLN A 104 8.27 -20.74 -6.05
CA GLN A 104 7.85 -20.86 -7.45
C GLN A 104 6.69 -19.94 -7.79
N VAL A 105 5.71 -19.81 -6.91
CA VAL A 105 4.52 -18.98 -7.11
C VAL A 105 4.47 -17.93 -6.02
N ILE A 106 4.56 -16.66 -6.40
CA ILE A 106 4.64 -15.53 -5.47
C ILE A 106 3.47 -14.57 -5.73
N ALA A 107 2.84 -14.09 -4.66
CA ALA A 107 1.85 -13.02 -4.69
C ALA A 107 2.35 -11.82 -3.90
N ASP A 108 2.46 -10.67 -4.55
CA ASP A 108 2.84 -9.36 -3.97
C ASP A 108 1.58 -8.51 -3.80
N LEU A 109 1.20 -8.28 -2.54
CA LEU A 109 -0.09 -7.70 -2.13
C LEU A 109 0.10 -6.23 -1.72
N GLY A 110 -0.40 -5.31 -2.52
CA GLY A 110 -0.11 -3.88 -2.41
C GLY A 110 1.28 -3.56 -2.95
N CYS A 111 1.56 -4.04 -4.17
CA CYS A 111 2.89 -3.98 -4.79
C CYS A 111 3.36 -2.56 -5.16
N GLY A 112 2.47 -1.56 -5.10
CA GLY A 112 2.78 -0.18 -5.47
C GLY A 112 3.33 -0.09 -6.89
N MET A 113 4.53 0.44 -7.02
CA MET A 113 5.26 0.58 -8.30
C MET A 113 5.88 -0.74 -8.82
N ASN A 114 5.48 -1.89 -8.27
CA ASN A 114 5.89 -3.22 -8.70
C ASN A 114 7.42 -3.47 -8.69
N GLN A 115 8.14 -2.82 -7.78
CA GLN A 115 9.59 -2.88 -7.73
C GLN A 115 10.12 -4.24 -7.26
N LEU A 116 9.45 -4.87 -6.30
CA LEU A 116 9.89 -6.15 -5.73
C LEU A 116 10.09 -7.21 -6.80
N LYS A 117 9.19 -7.28 -7.77
CA LYS A 117 9.28 -8.23 -8.91
C LYS A 117 10.58 -8.13 -9.68
N THR A 118 11.16 -6.94 -9.80
CA THR A 118 12.42 -6.71 -10.55
C THR A 118 13.66 -7.17 -9.79
N LEU A 119 13.55 -7.38 -8.48
CA LEU A 119 14.64 -7.75 -7.58
C LEU A 119 14.70 -9.27 -7.30
N VAL A 120 13.66 -10.00 -7.68
CA VAL A 120 13.58 -11.46 -7.46
C VAL A 120 13.95 -12.20 -8.75
N ASN A 121 14.96 -13.07 -8.65
CA ASN A 121 15.62 -13.66 -9.82
C ASN A 121 15.02 -15.01 -10.27
N SER A 122 14.23 -15.67 -9.42
CA SER A 122 13.79 -17.05 -9.69
C SER A 122 12.38 -17.28 -9.16
N TYR A 123 11.43 -17.38 -10.08
CA TYR A 123 10.06 -17.80 -9.85
C TYR A 123 9.46 -18.35 -11.16
N SER A 124 8.42 -19.15 -11.08
CA SER A 124 7.67 -19.65 -12.24
C SER A 124 6.46 -18.76 -12.54
N GLN A 125 5.81 -18.25 -11.49
CA GLN A 125 4.64 -17.39 -11.60
C GLN A 125 4.69 -16.28 -10.56
N TRP A 126 4.37 -15.05 -10.99
CA TRP A 126 4.29 -13.88 -10.14
C TRP A 126 2.95 -13.16 -10.33
N TYR A 127 2.28 -12.87 -9.23
CA TYR A 127 1.07 -12.07 -9.19
C TYR A 127 1.36 -10.78 -8.42
N SER A 128 1.12 -9.63 -9.04
CA SER A 128 1.21 -8.31 -8.40
C SER A 128 -0.18 -7.72 -8.29
N PHE A 129 -0.57 -7.31 -7.08
CA PHE A 129 -1.87 -6.71 -6.80
C PHE A 129 -1.71 -5.33 -6.19
N ASP A 130 -2.52 -4.37 -6.61
CA ASP A 130 -2.67 -3.06 -5.96
C ASP A 130 -4.07 -2.49 -6.24
N HIS A 131 -4.45 -1.47 -5.50
CA HIS A 131 -5.72 -0.76 -5.72
C HIS A 131 -5.79 -0.10 -7.10
N TYR A 132 -4.66 0.44 -7.56
CA TYR A 132 -4.47 1.02 -8.88
C TYR A 132 -3.01 0.82 -9.32
N SER A 133 -2.78 0.84 -10.61
CA SER A 133 -1.44 0.91 -11.20
C SER A 133 -1.52 1.37 -12.66
N ASP A 134 -0.47 2.02 -13.16
CA ASP A 134 -0.26 2.26 -14.58
C ASP A 134 0.46 1.09 -15.26
N ASP A 135 1.07 0.20 -14.49
CA ASP A 135 1.68 -1.05 -14.98
C ASP A 135 0.56 -2.08 -15.28
N GLU A 136 0.41 -2.44 -16.55
CA GLU A 136 -0.59 -3.40 -17.03
C GLU A 136 -0.37 -4.82 -16.48
N THR A 137 0.83 -5.12 -15.96
CA THR A 137 1.12 -6.42 -15.32
C THR A 137 0.63 -6.50 -13.88
N VAL A 138 0.17 -5.38 -13.30
CA VAL A 138 -0.42 -5.31 -11.96
C VAL A 138 -1.93 -5.50 -12.04
N ILE A 139 -2.43 -6.44 -11.27
CA ILE A 139 -3.86 -6.72 -11.15
C ILE A 139 -4.47 -5.70 -10.18
N LYS A 140 -5.42 -4.91 -10.66
CA LYS A 140 -6.11 -3.88 -9.86
C LYS A 140 -7.24 -4.56 -9.07
N ALA A 141 -6.98 -4.85 -7.80
CA ALA A 141 -7.90 -5.60 -6.95
C ALA A 141 -7.87 -5.14 -5.48
N ASP A 142 -8.93 -5.49 -4.76
CA ASP A 142 -8.93 -5.46 -3.30
C ASP A 142 -8.31 -6.75 -2.78
N ILE A 143 -7.20 -6.63 -2.06
CA ILE A 143 -6.45 -7.79 -1.57
C ILE A 143 -7.13 -8.53 -0.42
N SER A 144 -8.29 -8.07 0.04
CA SER A 144 -9.12 -8.79 1.01
C SER A 144 -9.96 -9.92 0.40
N ASP A 145 -10.14 -9.93 -0.94
CA ASP A 145 -10.82 -11.00 -1.68
C ASP A 145 -10.20 -11.18 -3.07
N LEU A 146 -9.40 -12.22 -3.23
CA LEU A 146 -8.68 -12.54 -4.46
C LEU A 146 -9.14 -13.85 -5.12
N LYS A 147 -10.38 -14.32 -4.82
CA LYS A 147 -10.92 -15.58 -5.34
C LYS A 147 -11.00 -15.64 -6.85
N GLU A 148 -11.20 -14.50 -7.51
CA GLU A 148 -11.22 -14.42 -8.98
C GLU A 148 -9.83 -14.66 -9.61
N TYR A 149 -8.75 -14.43 -8.84
CA TYR A 149 -7.38 -14.41 -9.35
C TYR A 149 -6.52 -15.56 -8.84
N LEU A 150 -6.72 -15.95 -7.57
CA LEU A 150 -5.90 -16.95 -6.89
C LEU A 150 -6.78 -18.12 -6.41
N GLN A 151 -6.43 -19.32 -6.85
CA GLN A 151 -7.05 -20.56 -6.39
C GLN A 151 -6.57 -20.92 -4.97
N ASP A 152 -7.37 -21.70 -4.26
CA ASP A 152 -6.98 -22.26 -2.97
C ASP A 152 -5.70 -23.09 -3.09
N ASN A 153 -4.80 -22.99 -2.12
CA ASN A 153 -3.56 -23.76 -2.05
C ASN A 153 -2.69 -23.68 -3.33
N SER A 154 -2.59 -22.50 -3.96
CA SER A 154 -1.88 -22.33 -5.24
C SER A 154 -0.58 -21.51 -5.14
N VAL A 155 -0.38 -20.73 -4.07
CA VAL A 155 0.72 -19.79 -3.89
C VAL A 155 1.73 -20.32 -2.87
N ASP A 156 3.04 -20.14 -3.14
CA ASP A 156 4.10 -20.55 -2.20
C ASP A 156 4.46 -19.45 -1.22
N ALA A 157 4.43 -18.20 -1.68
CA ALA A 157 4.76 -17.04 -0.85
C ALA A 157 3.80 -15.87 -1.09
N ALA A 158 3.30 -15.27 -0.02
CA ALA A 158 2.54 -14.02 -0.02
C ALA A 158 3.39 -12.91 0.62
N VAL A 159 3.41 -11.74 0.01
CA VAL A 159 4.20 -10.59 0.47
C VAL A 159 3.29 -9.42 0.79
N PHE A 160 3.44 -8.87 1.99
CA PHE A 160 2.87 -7.61 2.42
C PHE A 160 4.00 -6.66 2.80
N CYS A 161 4.38 -5.78 1.87
CA CYS A 161 5.42 -4.80 2.09
C CYS A 161 4.82 -3.40 2.23
N MET A 162 4.63 -2.94 3.46
CA MET A 162 4.02 -1.65 3.79
C MET A 162 2.60 -1.51 3.21
N SER A 163 1.86 -2.61 3.16
CA SER A 163 0.55 -2.73 2.51
C SER A 163 -0.59 -3.18 3.42
N LEU A 164 -0.32 -3.50 4.70
CA LEU A 164 -1.36 -3.82 5.67
C LEU A 164 -2.08 -2.55 6.17
N TRP A 165 -2.79 -1.90 5.25
CA TRP A 165 -3.59 -0.71 5.52
C TRP A 165 -5.08 -1.05 5.56
N GLY A 166 -5.82 -0.24 6.35
CA GLY A 166 -7.25 -0.39 6.46
C GLY A 166 -7.70 -0.98 7.79
N THR A 167 -8.97 -0.71 8.10
CA THR A 167 -9.60 -1.22 9.34
C THR A 167 -9.79 -2.73 9.32
N ASN A 168 -9.68 -3.35 8.14
CA ASN A 168 -9.89 -4.78 7.91
C ASN A 168 -8.60 -5.51 7.45
N TYR A 169 -7.40 -5.04 7.80
CA TYR A 169 -6.13 -5.66 7.36
C TYR A 169 -6.01 -7.14 7.75
N MET A 170 -6.71 -7.59 8.80
CA MET A 170 -6.76 -9.01 9.15
C MET A 170 -7.49 -9.86 8.13
N ASP A 171 -8.37 -9.29 7.31
CA ASP A 171 -9.01 -10.02 6.22
C ASP A 171 -8.01 -10.36 5.11
N TYR A 172 -6.97 -9.53 4.88
CA TYR A 172 -5.87 -9.82 3.94
C TYR A 172 -5.08 -11.06 4.40
N ILE A 173 -4.81 -11.14 5.71
CA ILE A 173 -4.10 -12.28 6.31
C ILE A 173 -4.97 -13.55 6.23
N LYS A 174 -6.28 -13.46 6.48
CA LYS A 174 -7.21 -14.59 6.31
C LYS A 174 -7.27 -15.05 4.86
N GLU A 175 -7.37 -14.11 3.91
CA GLU A 175 -7.41 -14.43 2.49
C GLU A 175 -6.09 -15.08 2.05
N SER A 176 -4.94 -14.63 2.58
CA SER A 176 -3.66 -15.27 2.28
C SER A 176 -3.61 -16.74 2.76
N CYS A 177 -4.23 -17.06 3.88
CA CYS A 177 -4.33 -18.43 4.37
C CYS A 177 -5.09 -19.35 3.40
N ARG A 178 -6.07 -18.83 2.66
CA ARG A 178 -6.85 -19.59 1.67
C ARG A 178 -6.00 -20.02 0.47
N TYR A 179 -5.30 -19.04 -0.14
CA TYR A 179 -4.57 -19.32 -1.38
C TYR A 179 -3.15 -19.85 -1.16
N LEU A 180 -2.57 -19.70 0.03
CA LEU A 180 -1.28 -20.28 0.33
C LEU A 180 -1.33 -21.82 0.39
N LYS A 181 -0.34 -22.44 -0.20
CA LYS A 181 -0.10 -23.88 -0.04
C LYS A 181 0.20 -24.22 1.41
N ARG A 182 -0.04 -25.45 1.80
CA ARG A 182 0.41 -25.95 3.10
C ARG A 182 1.94 -25.82 3.20
N GLY A 183 2.40 -25.10 4.21
CA GLY A 183 3.82 -24.76 4.36
C GLY A 183 4.26 -23.53 3.55
N GLY A 184 3.34 -22.85 2.89
CA GLY A 184 3.58 -21.55 2.26
C GLY A 184 3.92 -20.46 3.29
N ILE A 185 4.61 -19.43 2.86
CA ILE A 185 5.18 -18.40 3.75
C ILE A 185 4.51 -17.04 3.48
N VAL A 186 4.20 -16.32 4.56
CA VAL A 186 3.82 -14.90 4.50
C VAL A 186 5.03 -14.06 4.93
N TYR A 187 5.43 -13.14 4.07
CA TYR A 187 6.42 -12.11 4.36
C TYR A 187 5.72 -10.80 4.68
N ILE A 188 5.98 -10.24 5.84
CA ILE A 188 5.39 -8.97 6.28
C ILE A 188 6.51 -8.02 6.66
N ALA A 189 6.51 -6.83 6.05
CA ALA A 189 7.36 -5.72 6.43
C ALA A 189 6.50 -4.47 6.60
N GLU A 190 6.37 -4.00 7.83
CA GLU A 190 5.57 -2.82 8.19
C GLU A 190 6.31 -1.95 9.22
N PRO A 191 6.09 -0.64 9.23
CA PRO A 191 6.63 0.22 10.28
C PRO A 191 6.16 -0.26 11.67
N LYS A 192 7.09 -0.31 12.62
CA LYS A 192 6.87 -0.89 13.96
C LYS A 192 5.66 -0.30 14.69
N ASP A 193 5.43 0.99 14.52
CA ASP A 193 4.40 1.72 15.26
C ASP A 193 3.05 1.79 14.51
N LYS A 194 2.97 1.19 13.31
CA LYS A 194 1.76 1.24 12.47
C LYS A 194 0.74 0.19 12.85
N ILE A 195 1.19 -1.01 13.21
CA ILE A 195 0.34 -2.16 13.50
C ILE A 195 0.66 -2.69 14.89
N ASN A 196 -0.39 -3.05 15.63
CA ASN A 196 -0.20 -3.79 16.86
C ASN A 196 0.31 -5.20 16.55
N GLN A 197 1.63 -5.40 16.76
CA GLN A 197 2.29 -6.67 16.45
C GLN A 197 1.67 -7.86 17.19
N SER A 198 1.27 -7.67 18.46
CA SER A 198 0.65 -8.75 19.25
C SER A 198 -0.70 -9.17 18.69
N GLU A 199 -1.48 -8.21 18.20
CA GLU A 199 -2.78 -8.46 17.55
C GLU A 199 -2.60 -9.17 16.21
N LEU A 200 -1.66 -8.69 15.37
CA LEU A 200 -1.35 -9.31 14.08
C LEU A 200 -0.88 -10.76 14.27
N ILE A 201 0.09 -10.98 15.16
CA ILE A 201 0.64 -12.30 15.44
C ILE A 201 -0.44 -13.21 16.04
N GLY A 202 -1.18 -12.75 17.05
CA GLY A 202 -2.25 -13.52 17.68
C GLY A 202 -3.36 -13.90 16.68
N GLY A 203 -3.75 -12.97 15.82
CA GLY A 203 -4.72 -13.22 14.75
C GLY A 203 -4.21 -14.23 13.72
N ALA A 204 -2.97 -14.09 13.27
CA ALA A 204 -2.36 -15.04 12.33
C ALA A 204 -2.24 -16.45 12.91
N LEU A 205 -1.80 -16.58 14.17
CA LEU A 205 -1.76 -17.88 14.87
C LEU A 205 -3.16 -18.49 15.00
N GLY A 206 -4.17 -17.66 15.30
CA GLY A 206 -5.58 -18.10 15.45
C GLY A 206 -6.18 -18.68 14.16
N ILE A 207 -5.68 -18.31 12.99
CA ILE A 207 -6.13 -18.83 11.68
C ILE A 207 -5.20 -19.94 11.12
N GLY A 208 -4.18 -20.35 11.87
CA GLY A 208 -3.36 -21.51 11.54
C GLY A 208 -1.95 -21.23 11.03
N PHE A 209 -1.51 -19.98 10.96
CA PHE A 209 -0.10 -19.68 10.71
C PHE A 209 0.79 -20.12 11.88
N LYS A 210 2.07 -20.33 11.59
CA LYS A 210 3.14 -20.59 12.58
C LYS A 210 4.24 -19.55 12.39
N LEU A 211 4.86 -19.14 13.49
CA LEU A 211 6.04 -18.25 13.47
C LEU A 211 7.31 -19.06 13.24
#